data_b921eae13acd62d60d1bdc3664290690
#
_entry.id   b921eae13acd62d60d1bdc3664290690
#
_cell.length_a   1.000
_cell.length_b   1.000
_cell.length_c   1.000
_cell.angle_alpha   90.00
_cell.angle_beta   90.00
_cell.angle_gamma   90.00
#
_symmetry.space_group_name_H-M   'P 1'
#
loop_
_entity.id
_entity.type
_entity.pdbx_description
1 polymer ?
#
loop_
_entity_poly.entity_id
_entity_poly.type
_entity_poly.pdbx_seq_one_letter_code
_entity_poly.pdbx_strand_id
1 'polypeptide(L)'
;MVKEKISRKQWIDRWWIMEYISRHMESRILELSRSYAAILLTGPRQAGKTTMLRALAEKEKNGRRYVTLDDLNERDMAKNDPALFLQLHKPPVLIDEVQYAPELFTYIKIYVDEHHNPGDFWMTGSQIFRLMRGVQESLAGRVALLHMSPMSQREILGVPCVPFTPDVERLLAAQDEIAPVTTPELFERLWRGSMPGLISGRTPDRNVFYSSYLSTYVERDVRELSGSVDALKFNRFITSVAARCSQLLNYNALAEDADIDIQTSKAWINILETLGIIFLLHPYSNNVLKRTIKTPKVYFYDTGLVCYLTRWSSPEVAESGAMSGALLENFTMSEIMKSYQNAGLEPYLYFYRDRDAKEIDVILEGDGRLCPLEIKKTATPDKRLTRVFHVIDKSPLRRGTGAVLCMADHFSALDSENLIVPIWMI
;
A
#
# COMPACT_ATOMS: atom_id res chain seq x y z
N MET A 1 -8.22 -8.13 -33.32
CA MET A 1 -7.54 -6.82 -33.33
C MET A 1 -6.29 -6.96 -32.48
N VAL A 2 -5.11 -6.98 -33.10
CA VAL A 2 -3.83 -7.08 -32.43
C VAL A 2 -3.61 -5.75 -31.68
N LYS A 3 -3.68 -5.75 -30.35
CA LYS A 3 -3.26 -4.59 -29.54
C LYS A 3 -1.76 -4.43 -29.73
N GLU A 4 -1.34 -3.33 -30.33
CA GLU A 4 0.07 -2.96 -30.47
C GLU A 4 0.73 -2.94 -29.09
N LYS A 5 1.78 -3.75 -28.92
CA LYS A 5 2.67 -3.70 -27.75
C LYS A 5 3.31 -2.30 -27.73
N ILE A 6 3.06 -1.54 -26.70
CA ILE A 6 3.66 -0.21 -26.51
C ILE A 6 5.19 -0.36 -26.52
N SER A 7 5.85 0.27 -27.48
CA SER A 7 7.30 0.17 -27.69
C SER A 7 8.08 0.92 -26.58
N ARG A 8 9.32 0.50 -26.34
CA ARG A 8 10.26 1.12 -25.37
C ARG A 8 10.39 2.64 -25.55
N LYS A 9 10.29 3.14 -26.79
CA LYS A 9 10.39 4.56 -27.11
C LYS A 9 9.14 5.35 -26.69
N GLN A 10 7.95 4.76 -26.81
CA GLN A 10 6.68 5.36 -26.35
C GLN A 10 6.60 5.50 -24.83
N TRP A 11 7.34 4.66 -24.08
CA TRP A 11 7.48 4.76 -22.65
C TRP A 11 8.29 5.98 -22.21
N ILE A 12 9.44 6.24 -22.88
CA ILE A 12 10.33 7.36 -22.56
C ILE A 12 9.62 8.69 -22.89
N ASP A 13 8.88 8.76 -23.97
CA ASP A 13 8.17 9.98 -24.41
C ASP A 13 6.94 10.31 -23.54
N ARG A 14 6.31 9.33 -22.90
CA ARG A 14 5.20 9.54 -21.94
C ARG A 14 5.63 10.16 -20.61
N TRP A 15 6.89 10.12 -20.25
CA TRP A 15 7.41 10.61 -18.99
C TRP A 15 7.40 12.14 -18.84
N TRP A 16 7.25 12.87 -19.93
CA TRP A 16 7.33 14.34 -19.95
C TRP A 16 5.98 15.07 -19.97
N ILE A 17 4.87 14.33 -20.07
CA ILE A 17 3.53 14.92 -20.04
C ILE A 17 2.98 14.73 -18.63
N MET A 18 2.64 15.84 -17.94
CA MET A 18 1.96 15.83 -16.63
C MET A 18 0.53 15.29 -16.78
N GLU A 19 0.38 14.04 -17.13
CA GLU A 19 -0.91 13.37 -17.31
C GLU A 19 -1.32 12.64 -16.04
N TYR A 20 -2.60 12.74 -15.70
CA TYR A 20 -3.18 11.98 -14.60
C TYR A 20 -3.11 10.49 -14.95
N ILE A 21 -2.43 9.70 -14.10
CA ILE A 21 -2.40 8.25 -14.21
C ILE A 21 -3.60 7.69 -13.48
N SER A 22 -4.49 7.01 -14.22
CA SER A 22 -5.70 6.40 -13.65
C SER A 22 -5.37 5.38 -12.58
N ARG A 23 -6.12 5.41 -11.48
CA ARG A 23 -5.94 4.51 -10.35
C ARG A 23 -6.92 3.35 -10.44
N HIS A 24 -6.47 2.15 -10.12
CA HIS A 24 -7.33 0.96 -10.14
C HIS A 24 -8.55 1.08 -9.21
N MET A 25 -8.39 1.78 -8.11
CA MET A 25 -9.46 2.00 -7.14
C MET A 25 -10.63 2.86 -7.67
N GLU A 26 -10.48 3.56 -8.79
CA GLU A 26 -11.55 4.39 -9.39
C GLU A 26 -12.83 3.59 -9.62
N SER A 27 -12.70 2.41 -10.24
CA SER A 27 -13.86 1.53 -10.53
C SER A 27 -14.55 1.06 -9.24
N ARG A 28 -13.77 0.75 -8.21
CA ARG A 28 -14.29 0.31 -6.92
C ARG A 28 -15.04 1.41 -6.19
N ILE A 29 -14.53 2.64 -6.23
CA ILE A 29 -15.22 3.80 -5.66
C ILE A 29 -16.57 4.02 -6.35
N LEU A 30 -16.61 3.98 -7.70
CA LEU A 30 -17.85 4.15 -8.45
C LEU A 30 -18.86 3.02 -8.18
N GLU A 31 -18.40 1.79 -8.02
CA GLU A 31 -19.24 0.66 -7.63
C GLU A 31 -19.84 0.85 -6.23
N LEU A 32 -19.00 1.15 -5.23
CA LEU A 32 -19.44 1.35 -3.85
C LEU A 32 -20.33 2.59 -3.69
N SER A 33 -20.13 3.64 -4.49
CA SER A 33 -20.99 4.82 -4.52
C SER A 33 -22.43 4.54 -4.95
N ARG A 34 -22.71 3.36 -5.51
CA ARG A 34 -24.09 2.94 -5.84
C ARG A 34 -24.80 2.28 -4.66
N SER A 35 -24.08 1.93 -3.62
CA SER A 35 -24.61 1.16 -2.47
C SER A 35 -24.43 1.87 -1.14
N TYR A 36 -23.35 2.63 -0.98
CA TYR A 36 -23.02 3.34 0.25
C TYR A 36 -23.29 4.83 0.08
N ALA A 37 -23.94 5.45 1.06
CA ALA A 37 -24.16 6.90 1.07
C ALA A 37 -22.86 7.69 1.25
N ALA A 38 -21.87 7.12 1.96
CA ALA A 38 -20.60 7.75 2.22
C ALA A 38 -19.43 6.83 1.85
N ILE A 39 -18.37 7.39 1.27
CA ILE A 39 -17.08 6.74 1.04
C ILE A 39 -16.00 7.56 1.73
N LEU A 40 -15.13 6.89 2.49
CA LEU A 40 -13.95 7.48 3.09
C LEU A 40 -12.69 6.83 2.52
N LEU A 41 -11.91 7.63 1.80
CA LEU A 41 -10.65 7.22 1.23
C LEU A 41 -9.50 7.66 2.11
N THR A 42 -8.80 6.70 2.70
CA THR A 42 -7.63 6.91 3.55
C THR A 42 -6.34 6.51 2.84
N GLY A 43 -5.20 6.71 3.47
CA GLY A 43 -3.88 6.31 2.95
C GLY A 43 -2.82 7.38 3.14
N PRO A 44 -1.54 7.09 2.82
CA PRO A 44 -0.44 8.00 3.05
C PRO A 44 -0.62 9.34 2.34
N ARG A 45 0.02 10.37 2.87
CA ARG A 45 0.09 11.67 2.19
C ARG A 45 0.75 11.51 0.82
N GLN A 46 0.36 12.33 -0.11
CA GLN A 46 0.87 12.32 -1.49
C GLN A 46 0.61 11.04 -2.31
N ALA A 47 -0.18 10.09 -1.80
CA ALA A 47 -0.62 8.93 -2.58
C ALA A 47 -1.60 9.26 -3.71
N GLY A 48 -2.11 10.50 -3.78
CA GLY A 48 -2.97 10.96 -4.87
C GLY A 48 -4.47 10.84 -4.60
N LYS A 49 -4.91 10.70 -3.34
CA LYS A 49 -6.33 10.55 -2.93
C LYS A 49 -7.22 11.64 -3.51
N THR A 50 -6.92 12.90 -3.18
CA THR A 50 -7.68 14.07 -3.63
C THR A 50 -7.67 14.20 -5.15
N THR A 51 -6.49 13.98 -5.79
CA THR A 51 -6.36 14.04 -7.25
C THR A 51 -7.27 13.02 -7.94
N MET A 52 -7.29 11.77 -7.45
CA MET A 52 -8.15 10.72 -7.99
C MET A 52 -9.64 11.04 -7.82
N LEU A 53 -10.08 11.41 -6.61
CA LEU A 53 -11.50 11.71 -6.38
C LEU A 53 -11.98 12.94 -7.15
N ARG A 54 -11.13 13.95 -7.31
CA ARG A 54 -11.44 15.10 -8.16
C ARG A 54 -11.56 14.72 -9.63
N ALA A 55 -10.61 13.92 -10.15
CA ALA A 55 -10.67 13.41 -11.51
C ALA A 55 -11.93 12.55 -11.77
N LEU A 56 -12.38 11.78 -10.78
CA LEU A 56 -13.66 11.06 -10.85
C LEU A 56 -14.85 12.01 -10.81
N ALA A 57 -14.86 12.98 -9.90
CA ALA A 57 -15.95 13.95 -9.75
C ALA A 57 -16.15 14.78 -11.03
N GLU A 58 -15.08 15.13 -11.74
CA GLU A 58 -15.13 15.84 -13.02
C GLU A 58 -15.76 14.98 -14.14
N LYS A 59 -15.64 13.65 -14.06
CA LYS A 59 -16.27 12.71 -15.00
C LYS A 59 -17.75 12.45 -14.69
N GLU A 60 -18.20 12.72 -13.45
CA GLU A 60 -19.59 12.56 -13.05
C GLU A 60 -20.47 13.67 -13.61
N LYS A 61 -21.64 13.30 -14.15
CA LYS A 61 -22.64 14.28 -14.64
C LYS A 61 -23.40 14.99 -13.51
N ASN A 62 -23.22 14.55 -12.26
CA ASN A 62 -24.02 14.97 -11.10
C ASN A 62 -23.55 16.30 -10.48
N GLY A 63 -22.46 16.89 -10.97
CA GLY A 63 -21.96 18.16 -10.45
C GLY A 63 -21.50 18.12 -8.99
N ARG A 64 -20.83 17.02 -8.58
CA ARG A 64 -20.29 16.87 -7.22
C ARG A 64 -19.42 18.05 -6.84
N ARG A 65 -19.79 18.73 -5.77
CA ARG A 65 -19.02 19.88 -5.24
C ARG A 65 -17.76 19.39 -4.53
N TYR A 66 -16.68 20.17 -4.67
CA TYR A 66 -15.44 19.95 -3.93
C TYR A 66 -15.26 21.05 -2.88
N VAL A 67 -14.96 20.63 -1.65
CA VAL A 67 -14.56 21.51 -0.55
C VAL A 67 -13.39 20.88 0.19
N THR A 68 -12.43 21.70 0.63
CA THR A 68 -11.26 21.24 1.39
C THR A 68 -11.21 21.90 2.75
N LEU A 69 -10.97 21.09 3.79
CA LEU A 69 -10.77 21.60 5.15
C LEU A 69 -9.31 22.04 5.40
N ASP A 70 -8.49 22.12 4.35
CA ASP A 70 -7.25 22.91 4.38
C ASP A 70 -7.53 24.41 4.37
N ASP A 71 -8.66 24.86 3.79
CA ASP A 71 -9.15 26.21 3.96
C ASP A 71 -9.60 26.44 5.40
N LEU A 72 -9.04 27.47 6.04
CA LEU A 72 -9.31 27.75 7.45
C LEU A 72 -10.73 28.18 7.72
N ASN A 73 -11.38 28.91 6.80
CA ASN A 73 -12.76 29.35 6.95
C ASN A 73 -13.72 28.17 6.87
N GLU A 74 -13.51 27.29 5.87
CA GLU A 74 -14.29 26.07 5.71
C GLU A 74 -14.12 25.14 6.90
N ARG A 75 -12.88 25.01 7.40
CA ARG A 75 -12.56 24.23 8.60
C ARG A 75 -13.23 24.76 9.85
N ASP A 76 -13.19 26.07 10.08
CA ASP A 76 -13.81 26.70 11.26
C ASP A 76 -15.33 26.56 11.21
N MET A 77 -15.95 26.74 10.05
CA MET A 77 -17.37 26.47 9.85
C MET A 77 -17.72 25.01 10.12
N ALA A 78 -16.96 24.08 9.53
CA ALA A 78 -17.17 22.64 9.69
C ALA A 78 -17.09 22.18 11.15
N LYS A 79 -16.24 22.83 11.98
CA LYS A 79 -16.11 22.54 13.41
C LYS A 79 -17.18 23.18 14.26
N ASN A 80 -17.43 24.48 14.05
CA ASN A 80 -18.26 25.28 14.94
C ASN A 80 -19.76 25.26 14.58
N ASP A 81 -20.08 25.08 13.30
CA ASP A 81 -21.44 24.93 12.79
C ASP A 81 -21.52 23.92 11.65
N PRO A 82 -21.38 22.61 11.94
CA PRO A 82 -21.45 21.55 10.94
C PRO A 82 -22.79 21.51 10.18
N ALA A 83 -23.89 21.96 10.80
CA ALA A 83 -25.20 22.02 10.17
C ALA A 83 -25.22 23.06 9.05
N LEU A 84 -24.72 24.28 9.31
CA LEU A 84 -24.58 25.31 8.29
C LEU A 84 -23.62 24.88 7.18
N PHE A 85 -22.49 24.25 7.54
CA PHE A 85 -21.53 23.71 6.57
C PHE A 85 -22.23 22.79 5.57
N LEU A 86 -23.03 21.80 6.02
CA LEU A 86 -23.75 20.88 5.13
C LEU A 86 -24.89 21.56 4.36
N GLN A 87 -25.50 22.63 4.87
CA GLN A 87 -26.48 23.42 4.13
C GLN A 87 -25.84 24.17 2.95
N LEU A 88 -24.64 24.68 3.13
CA LEU A 88 -23.88 25.39 2.07
C LEU A 88 -23.23 24.43 1.07
N HIS A 89 -22.77 23.27 1.55
CA HIS A 89 -22.13 22.22 0.74
C HIS A 89 -23.04 21.00 0.59
N LYS A 90 -24.19 21.22 -0.06
CA LYS A 90 -25.18 20.15 -0.27
C LYS A 90 -24.60 18.99 -1.07
N PRO A 91 -24.91 17.74 -0.68
CA PRO A 91 -24.55 16.56 -1.47
C PRO A 91 -25.16 16.57 -2.90
N PRO A 92 -24.52 15.92 -3.87
CA PRO A 92 -23.28 15.14 -3.71
C PRO A 92 -22.05 16.04 -3.51
N VAL A 93 -21.23 15.72 -2.51
CA VAL A 93 -20.07 16.53 -2.11
C VAL A 93 -18.81 15.67 -1.90
N LEU A 94 -17.64 16.21 -2.28
CA LEU A 94 -16.32 15.69 -1.95
C LEU A 94 -15.70 16.60 -0.89
N ILE A 95 -15.55 16.08 0.33
CA ILE A 95 -14.92 16.76 1.46
C ILE A 95 -13.50 16.24 1.63
N ASP A 96 -12.52 17.12 1.40
CA ASP A 96 -11.11 16.77 1.48
C ASP A 96 -10.54 17.09 2.86
N GLU A 97 -9.64 16.22 3.37
CA GLU A 97 -8.97 16.31 4.67
C GLU A 97 -9.96 16.38 5.86
N VAL A 98 -11.00 15.52 5.84
CA VAL A 98 -12.12 15.54 6.79
C VAL A 98 -11.68 15.32 8.25
N GLN A 99 -10.47 14.79 8.50
CA GLN A 99 -9.93 14.65 9.87
C GLN A 99 -9.74 15.97 10.61
N TYR A 100 -9.80 17.10 9.93
CA TYR A 100 -9.70 18.40 10.57
C TYR A 100 -11.01 18.86 11.25
N ALA A 101 -12.14 18.24 10.93
CA ALA A 101 -13.43 18.50 11.55
C ALA A 101 -14.21 17.20 11.80
N PRO A 102 -13.80 16.39 12.78
CA PRO A 102 -14.47 15.12 13.12
C PRO A 102 -15.92 15.31 13.56
N GLU A 103 -16.30 16.50 13.98
CA GLU A 103 -17.67 16.91 14.32
C GLU A 103 -18.65 16.66 13.16
N LEU A 104 -18.19 16.81 11.92
CA LEU A 104 -18.99 16.55 10.71
C LEU A 104 -19.56 15.14 10.65
N PHE A 105 -18.87 14.13 11.17
CA PHE A 105 -19.33 12.75 11.06
C PHE A 105 -20.70 12.51 11.71
N THR A 106 -21.00 13.22 12.80
CA THR A 106 -22.31 13.13 13.45
C THR A 106 -23.41 13.70 12.55
N TYR A 107 -23.16 14.83 11.92
CA TYR A 107 -24.14 15.48 11.04
C TYR A 107 -24.30 14.75 9.71
N ILE A 108 -23.20 14.22 9.15
CA ILE A 108 -23.25 13.34 7.97
C ILE A 108 -24.09 12.10 8.28
N LYS A 109 -23.93 11.50 9.48
CA LYS A 109 -24.76 10.38 9.92
C LYS A 109 -26.24 10.73 9.91
N ILE A 110 -26.62 11.85 10.55
CA ILE A 110 -28.01 12.30 10.59
C ILE A 110 -28.56 12.48 9.16
N TYR A 111 -27.80 13.17 8.31
CA TYR A 111 -28.19 13.37 6.91
C TYR A 111 -28.39 12.05 6.17
N VAL A 112 -27.46 11.10 6.30
CA VAL A 112 -27.53 9.79 5.66
C VAL A 112 -28.73 8.99 6.15
N ASP A 113 -29.03 9.04 7.46
CA ASP A 113 -30.18 8.34 8.06
C ASP A 113 -31.52 8.94 7.62
N GLU A 114 -31.58 10.21 7.25
CA GLU A 114 -32.78 10.87 6.75
C GLU A 114 -33.02 10.66 5.25
N HIS A 115 -31.96 10.67 4.44
CA HIS A 115 -32.09 10.74 2.98
C HIS A 115 -31.79 9.42 2.26
N HIS A 116 -30.93 8.57 2.82
CA HIS A 116 -30.54 7.25 2.27
C HIS A 116 -30.03 7.27 0.81
N ASN A 117 -29.50 8.38 0.32
CA ASN A 117 -29.02 8.51 -1.05
C ASN A 117 -27.61 7.91 -1.21
N PRO A 118 -27.41 6.93 -2.08
CA PRO A 118 -26.06 6.40 -2.35
C PRO A 118 -25.15 7.45 -3.00
N GLY A 119 -23.88 7.44 -2.59
CA GLY A 119 -22.84 8.27 -3.19
C GLY A 119 -22.87 9.74 -2.78
N ASP A 120 -23.71 10.17 -1.84
CA ASP A 120 -23.82 11.57 -1.44
C ASP A 120 -22.49 12.17 -0.93
N PHE A 121 -21.70 11.39 -0.17
CA PHE A 121 -20.47 11.88 0.44
C PHE A 121 -19.25 11.10 -0.03
N TRP A 122 -18.32 11.78 -0.67
CA TRP A 122 -16.95 11.31 -0.83
C TRP A 122 -16.06 12.10 0.12
N MET A 123 -15.22 11.41 0.86
CA MET A 123 -14.35 12.02 1.87
C MET A 123 -12.92 11.51 1.71
N THR A 124 -11.94 12.39 1.94
CA THR A 124 -10.55 11.97 2.08
C THR A 124 -10.01 12.29 3.45
N GLY A 125 -9.00 11.52 3.86
CA GLY A 125 -8.21 11.84 5.03
C GLY A 125 -6.91 11.05 5.08
N SER A 126 -5.87 11.71 5.59
CA SER A 126 -4.54 11.10 5.71
C SER A 126 -4.26 10.55 7.11
N GLN A 127 -4.98 11.00 8.13
CA GLN A 127 -4.78 10.60 9.53
C GLN A 127 -5.84 9.58 9.96
N ILE A 128 -5.66 8.32 9.60
CA ILE A 128 -6.62 7.22 9.85
C ILE A 128 -7.03 7.15 11.33
N PHE A 129 -6.10 7.34 12.26
CA PHE A 129 -6.39 7.19 13.70
C PHE A 129 -7.43 8.20 14.21
N ARG A 130 -7.33 9.48 13.79
CA ARG A 130 -8.35 10.50 14.14
C ARG A 130 -9.68 10.21 13.45
N LEU A 131 -9.62 9.77 12.19
CA LEU A 131 -10.79 9.42 11.40
C LEU A 131 -11.53 8.21 11.99
N MET A 132 -10.83 7.12 12.32
CA MET A 132 -11.46 5.90 12.80
C MET A 132 -12.22 6.11 14.12
N ARG A 133 -11.74 6.97 15.02
CA ARG A 133 -12.44 7.28 16.25
C ARG A 133 -13.81 7.92 15.97
N GLY A 134 -13.87 8.93 15.11
CA GLY A 134 -15.13 9.58 14.72
C GLY A 134 -16.03 8.68 13.86
N VAL A 135 -15.46 7.91 12.94
CA VAL A 135 -16.18 6.99 12.05
C VAL A 135 -16.81 5.83 12.82
N GLN A 136 -16.08 5.20 13.75
CA GLN A 136 -16.60 4.09 14.57
C GLN A 136 -17.79 4.51 15.44
N GLU A 137 -17.75 5.73 15.97
CA GLU A 137 -18.83 6.26 16.83
C GLU A 137 -20.06 6.72 16.00
N SER A 138 -19.85 7.23 14.80
CA SER A 138 -20.92 7.92 14.07
C SER A 138 -21.35 7.25 12.75
N LEU A 139 -20.42 6.69 11.94
CA LEU A 139 -20.69 6.21 10.57
C LEU A 139 -20.63 4.70 10.39
N ALA A 140 -20.57 3.92 11.47
CA ALA A 140 -20.55 2.46 11.39
C ALA A 140 -21.74 1.91 10.55
N GLY A 141 -21.45 1.09 9.54
CA GLY A 141 -22.42 0.51 8.62
C GLY A 141 -22.94 1.46 7.51
N ARG A 142 -22.53 2.76 7.50
CA ARG A 142 -22.99 3.78 6.54
C ARG A 142 -21.90 4.23 5.58
N VAL A 143 -20.63 3.98 5.93
CA VAL A 143 -19.47 4.40 5.17
C VAL A 143 -18.70 3.19 4.64
N ALA A 144 -18.32 3.24 3.36
CA ALA A 144 -17.32 2.33 2.82
C ALA A 144 -15.92 2.94 3.08
N LEU A 145 -15.09 2.22 3.82
CA LEU A 145 -13.72 2.61 4.12
C LEU A 145 -12.77 1.96 3.12
N LEU A 146 -11.99 2.76 2.41
CA LEU A 146 -10.98 2.31 1.45
C LEU A 146 -9.61 2.85 1.84
N HIS A 147 -8.58 2.04 1.59
CA HIS A 147 -7.19 2.44 1.81
C HIS A 147 -6.43 2.50 0.49
N MET A 148 -5.92 3.68 0.15
CA MET A 148 -5.17 3.93 -1.07
C MET A 148 -3.67 3.92 -0.79
N SER A 149 -2.96 2.97 -1.38
CA SER A 149 -1.50 2.87 -1.34
C SER A 149 -0.83 3.80 -2.37
N PRO A 150 0.50 3.99 -2.30
CA PRO A 150 1.29 4.45 -3.45
C PRO A 150 0.98 3.60 -4.69
N MET A 151 1.37 4.07 -5.88
CA MET A 151 1.01 3.39 -7.13
C MET A 151 1.57 1.96 -7.19
N SER A 152 0.79 1.02 -7.73
CA SER A 152 1.31 -0.29 -8.10
C SER A 152 2.00 -0.25 -9.45
N GLN A 153 2.84 -1.25 -9.75
CA GLN A 153 3.45 -1.38 -11.07
C GLN A 153 2.39 -1.54 -12.15
N ARG A 154 1.31 -2.27 -11.88
CA ARG A 154 0.21 -2.44 -12.83
C ARG A 154 -0.50 -1.12 -13.14
N GLU A 155 -0.68 -0.22 -12.16
CA GLU A 155 -1.20 1.14 -12.39
C GLU A 155 -0.24 1.97 -13.25
N ILE A 156 1.06 1.92 -12.94
CA ILE A 156 2.10 2.64 -13.71
C ILE A 156 2.14 2.14 -15.15
N LEU A 157 1.95 0.84 -15.37
CA LEU A 157 1.94 0.21 -16.69
C LEU A 157 0.61 0.40 -17.44
N GLY A 158 -0.45 0.84 -16.76
CA GLY A 158 -1.78 0.99 -17.33
C GLY A 158 -2.44 -0.34 -17.70
N VAL A 159 -2.08 -1.42 -17.01
CA VAL A 159 -2.69 -2.76 -17.18
C VAL A 159 -3.75 -3.01 -16.11
N PRO A 160 -4.72 -3.92 -16.32
CA PRO A 160 -5.84 -4.14 -15.40
C PRO A 160 -5.41 -4.53 -13.99
N CYS A 161 -6.24 -4.17 -12.99
CA CYS A 161 -6.10 -4.63 -11.61
C CYS A 161 -6.47 -6.11 -11.50
N VAL A 162 -5.52 -6.92 -11.04
CA VAL A 162 -5.76 -8.34 -10.75
C VAL A 162 -5.08 -8.67 -9.42
N PRO A 163 -5.83 -9.08 -8.38
CA PRO A 163 -5.24 -9.57 -7.13
C PRO A 163 -4.32 -10.76 -7.41
N PHE A 164 -3.12 -10.70 -6.91
CA PHE A 164 -2.13 -11.74 -7.15
C PHE A 164 -2.54 -13.07 -6.53
N THR A 165 -2.53 -14.13 -7.34
CA THR A 165 -2.66 -15.53 -6.90
C THR A 165 -1.73 -16.39 -7.76
N PRO A 166 -1.18 -17.50 -7.22
CA PRO A 166 -0.38 -18.44 -8.02
C PRO A 166 -1.30 -19.36 -8.85
N ASP A 167 -2.16 -18.75 -9.65
CA ASP A 167 -3.11 -19.41 -10.54
C ASP A 167 -2.59 -19.38 -11.96
N VAL A 168 -2.53 -20.54 -12.63
CA VAL A 168 -1.90 -20.73 -13.93
C VAL A 168 -2.60 -19.89 -15.02
N GLU A 169 -3.94 -19.88 -15.06
CA GLU A 169 -4.68 -19.16 -16.10
C GLU A 169 -4.48 -17.65 -15.98
N ARG A 170 -4.52 -17.13 -14.75
CA ARG A 170 -4.27 -15.70 -14.47
C ARG A 170 -2.84 -15.29 -14.78
N LEU A 171 -1.87 -16.15 -14.47
CA LEU A 171 -0.46 -15.87 -14.74
C LEU A 171 -0.15 -15.91 -16.25
N LEU A 172 -0.76 -16.82 -17.01
CA LEU A 172 -0.65 -16.81 -18.47
C LEU A 172 -1.24 -15.53 -19.07
N ALA A 173 -2.41 -15.10 -18.61
CA ALA A 173 -3.00 -13.84 -19.05
C ALA A 173 -2.11 -12.63 -18.72
N ALA A 174 -1.53 -12.59 -17.50
CA ALA A 174 -0.60 -11.53 -17.10
C ALA A 174 0.67 -11.50 -17.97
N GLN A 175 1.21 -12.64 -18.36
CA GLN A 175 2.37 -12.73 -19.26
C GLN A 175 2.11 -12.16 -20.66
N ASP A 176 0.87 -12.26 -21.13
CA ASP A 176 0.47 -11.67 -22.42
C ASP A 176 0.25 -10.15 -22.33
N GLU A 177 -0.15 -9.66 -21.16
CA GLU A 177 -0.46 -8.24 -20.93
C GLU A 177 0.77 -7.39 -20.59
N ILE A 178 1.75 -7.93 -19.86
CA ILE A 178 2.89 -7.20 -19.32
C ILE A 178 4.16 -7.57 -20.09
N ALA A 179 4.89 -6.58 -20.56
CA ALA A 179 6.18 -6.81 -21.19
C ALA A 179 7.22 -7.24 -20.15
N PRO A 180 8.06 -8.24 -20.46
CA PRO A 180 9.16 -8.65 -19.58
C PRO A 180 10.07 -7.48 -19.22
N VAL A 181 10.54 -7.49 -17.97
CA VAL A 181 11.37 -6.45 -17.38
C VAL A 181 12.70 -7.05 -16.96
N THR A 182 13.79 -6.44 -17.37
CA THR A 182 15.15 -6.87 -16.98
C THR A 182 15.43 -6.55 -15.51
N THR A 183 16.42 -7.22 -14.92
CA THR A 183 16.85 -6.96 -13.54
C THR A 183 17.21 -5.49 -13.32
N PRO A 184 18.03 -4.82 -14.14
CA PRO A 184 18.31 -3.39 -13.98
C PRO A 184 17.06 -2.51 -14.05
N GLU A 185 16.13 -2.79 -14.96
CA GLU A 185 14.87 -2.04 -15.08
C GLU A 185 13.98 -2.22 -13.84
N LEU A 186 13.94 -3.42 -13.25
CA LEU A 186 13.20 -3.66 -12.02
C LEU A 186 13.83 -2.91 -10.84
N PHE A 187 15.16 -2.92 -10.73
CA PHE A 187 15.86 -2.16 -9.68
C PHE A 187 15.76 -0.65 -9.88
N GLU A 188 15.67 -0.16 -11.11
CA GLU A 188 15.33 1.25 -11.40
C GLU A 188 13.96 1.62 -10.82
N ARG A 189 12.92 0.79 -11.06
CA ARG A 189 11.57 1.01 -10.53
C ARG A 189 11.55 0.96 -9.01
N LEU A 190 12.17 -0.05 -8.42
CA LEU A 190 12.30 -0.25 -6.99
C LEU A 190 13.01 0.93 -6.32
N TRP A 191 14.12 1.39 -6.88
CA TRP A 191 14.92 2.49 -6.35
C TRP A 191 14.20 3.84 -6.49
N ARG A 192 13.52 4.08 -7.59
CA ARG A 192 12.74 5.30 -7.83
C ARG A 192 11.58 5.41 -6.85
N GLY A 193 10.92 4.30 -6.57
CA GLY A 193 9.70 4.25 -5.77
C GLY A 193 8.43 4.42 -6.61
N SER A 194 7.31 4.51 -5.92
CA SER A 194 5.98 4.44 -6.51
C SER A 194 5.06 5.62 -6.13
N MET A 195 5.64 6.70 -5.60
CA MET A 195 4.89 7.90 -5.27
C MET A 195 4.44 8.64 -6.54
N PRO A 196 3.15 9.01 -6.67
CA PRO A 196 2.60 9.64 -7.89
C PRO A 196 3.37 10.88 -8.36
N GLY A 197 3.86 11.71 -7.43
CA GLY A 197 4.65 12.90 -7.76
C GLY A 197 5.95 12.61 -8.49
N LEU A 198 6.60 11.48 -8.17
CA LEU A 198 7.82 11.00 -8.84
C LEU A 198 7.48 10.33 -10.18
N ILE A 199 6.42 9.52 -10.21
CA ILE A 199 6.02 8.77 -11.41
C ILE A 199 5.52 9.70 -12.50
N SER A 200 4.73 10.73 -12.15
CA SER A 200 4.22 11.72 -13.13
C SER A 200 5.25 12.76 -13.57
N GLY A 201 6.48 12.72 -13.04
CA GLY A 201 7.50 13.74 -13.33
C GLY A 201 7.24 15.12 -12.72
N ARG A 202 6.18 15.29 -11.91
CA ARG A 202 5.89 16.55 -11.21
C ARG A 202 7.02 16.97 -10.30
N THR A 203 7.69 16.04 -9.68
CA THR A 203 8.87 16.23 -8.82
C THR A 203 10.01 15.38 -9.38
N PRO A 204 10.84 15.93 -10.26
CA PRO A 204 11.87 15.14 -10.96
C PRO A 204 13.03 14.71 -10.02
N ASP A 205 13.33 15.50 -8.99
CA ASP A 205 14.37 15.17 -8.03
C ASP A 205 13.83 14.30 -6.90
N ARG A 206 14.19 13.02 -6.95
CA ARG A 206 13.81 12.00 -5.97
C ARG A 206 14.31 12.34 -4.56
N ASN A 207 15.54 12.87 -4.44
CA ASN A 207 16.12 13.17 -3.12
C ASN A 207 15.42 14.35 -2.47
N VAL A 208 15.13 15.39 -3.23
CA VAL A 208 14.31 16.52 -2.77
C VAL A 208 12.92 16.06 -2.38
N PHE A 209 12.29 15.17 -3.18
CA PHE A 209 10.99 14.61 -2.87
C PHE A 209 10.97 13.90 -1.52
N TYR A 210 11.82 12.89 -1.31
CA TYR A 210 11.81 12.11 -0.06
C TYR A 210 12.28 12.92 1.15
N SER A 211 13.24 13.82 0.99
CA SER A 211 13.64 14.75 2.05
C SER A 211 12.46 15.60 2.52
N SER A 212 11.75 16.21 1.57
CA SER A 212 10.55 17.02 1.87
C SER A 212 9.42 16.18 2.45
N TYR A 213 9.20 14.97 1.91
CA TYR A 213 8.17 14.05 2.40
C TYR A 213 8.38 13.67 3.86
N LEU A 214 9.62 13.37 4.28
CA LEU A 214 9.94 13.05 5.67
C LEU A 214 9.75 14.26 6.58
N SER A 215 10.37 15.38 6.26
CA SER A 215 10.40 16.55 7.14
C SER A 215 9.04 17.28 7.24
N THR A 216 8.28 17.34 6.15
CA THR A 216 7.04 18.12 6.13
C THR A 216 5.80 17.30 6.47
N TYR A 217 5.81 16.00 6.19
CA TYR A 217 4.63 15.16 6.40
C TYR A 217 4.82 14.13 7.50
N VAL A 218 5.83 13.27 7.40
CA VAL A 218 5.98 12.15 8.33
C VAL A 218 6.30 12.65 9.73
N GLU A 219 7.28 13.53 9.89
CA GLU A 219 7.64 14.11 11.19
C GLU A 219 6.48 14.91 11.81
N ARG A 220 5.75 15.66 10.98
CA ARG A 220 4.57 16.41 11.44
C ARG A 220 3.48 15.49 11.94
N ASP A 221 3.09 14.47 11.15
CA ASP A 221 2.01 13.55 11.52
C ASP A 221 2.39 12.71 12.75
N VAL A 222 3.65 12.28 12.86
CA VAL A 222 4.15 11.59 14.06
C VAL A 222 4.11 12.50 15.29
N ARG A 223 4.51 13.76 15.16
CA ARG A 223 4.43 14.74 16.25
C ARG A 223 2.99 15.02 16.70
N GLU A 224 2.06 15.12 15.76
CA GLU A 224 0.65 15.32 16.06
C GLU A 224 0.02 14.10 16.77
N LEU A 225 0.49 12.89 16.50
CA LEU A 225 -0.05 11.65 17.08
C LEU A 225 0.62 11.25 18.41
N SER A 226 1.91 11.56 18.58
CA SER A 226 2.68 11.15 19.78
C SER A 226 3.04 12.29 20.74
N GLY A 227 2.65 13.54 20.42
CA GLY A 227 3.04 14.72 21.20
C GLY A 227 4.40 15.27 20.79
N SER A 228 5.27 15.60 21.76
CA SER A 228 6.62 16.09 21.45
C SER A 228 7.49 14.97 20.90
N VAL A 229 8.05 15.17 19.69
CA VAL A 229 8.97 14.22 19.04
C VAL A 229 10.28 14.96 18.76
N ASP A 230 11.37 14.37 19.18
CA ASP A 230 12.70 14.75 18.72
C ASP A 230 12.87 14.24 17.27
N ALA A 231 12.92 15.19 16.33
CA ALA A 231 13.05 14.89 14.90
C ALA A 231 14.31 14.08 14.57
N LEU A 232 15.43 14.32 15.30
CA LEU A 232 16.68 13.59 15.08
C LEU A 232 16.54 12.12 15.50
N LYS A 233 15.93 11.86 16.66
CA LYS A 233 15.65 10.49 17.14
C LYS A 233 14.67 9.78 16.23
N PHE A 234 13.63 10.47 15.76
CA PHE A 234 12.68 9.90 14.81
C PHE A 234 13.33 9.55 13.47
N ASN A 235 14.21 10.42 12.93
CA ASN A 235 14.93 10.12 11.69
C ASN A 235 15.88 8.92 11.84
N ARG A 236 16.55 8.76 12.98
CA ARG A 236 17.33 7.56 13.29
C ARG A 236 16.43 6.33 13.35
N PHE A 237 15.28 6.45 14.01
CA PHE A 237 14.31 5.36 14.14
C PHE A 237 13.79 4.85 12.78
N ILE A 238 13.26 5.74 11.93
CA ILE A 238 12.72 5.33 10.62
C ILE A 238 13.81 4.78 9.69
N THR A 239 15.04 5.31 9.80
CA THR A 239 16.21 4.78 9.10
C THR A 239 16.55 3.36 9.57
N SER A 240 16.52 3.12 10.90
CA SER A 240 16.72 1.80 11.49
C SER A 240 15.64 0.80 11.07
N VAL A 241 14.38 1.23 10.99
CA VAL A 241 13.26 0.41 10.47
C VAL A 241 13.50 0.07 8.99
N ALA A 242 13.90 1.04 8.17
CA ALA A 242 14.18 0.83 6.76
C ALA A 242 15.36 -0.13 6.52
N ALA A 243 16.42 -0.04 7.33
CA ALA A 243 17.55 -0.96 7.26
C ALA A 243 17.19 -2.41 7.63
N ARG A 244 16.04 -2.61 8.28
CA ARG A 244 15.49 -3.92 8.67
C ARG A 244 14.24 -4.32 7.89
N CYS A 245 14.00 -3.70 6.72
CA CYS A 245 12.88 -4.11 5.87
C CYS A 245 12.98 -5.61 5.54
N SER A 246 11.84 -6.27 5.42
CA SER A 246 11.71 -7.74 5.20
C SER A 246 12.22 -8.61 6.37
N GLN A 247 12.53 -8.02 7.53
CA GLN A 247 13.04 -8.75 8.70
C GLN A 247 12.02 -8.74 9.85
N LEU A 248 12.21 -9.66 10.80
CA LEU A 248 11.44 -9.67 12.04
C LEU A 248 11.70 -8.39 12.84
N LEU A 249 10.64 -7.76 13.32
CA LEU A 249 10.73 -6.60 14.18
C LEU A 249 11.47 -6.91 15.48
N ASN A 250 12.44 -6.08 15.82
CA ASN A 250 13.10 -6.10 17.11
C ASN A 250 13.00 -4.70 17.75
N TYR A 251 11.98 -4.53 18.59
CA TYR A 251 11.72 -3.23 19.23
C TYR A 251 12.85 -2.75 20.12
N ASN A 252 13.62 -3.65 20.73
CA ASN A 252 14.78 -3.30 21.58
C ASN A 252 15.91 -2.72 20.72
N ALA A 253 16.25 -3.39 19.61
CA ALA A 253 17.27 -2.90 18.69
C ALA A 253 16.88 -1.56 18.04
N LEU A 254 15.61 -1.39 17.66
CA LEU A 254 15.10 -0.11 17.14
C LEU A 254 15.17 1.01 18.18
N ALA A 255 14.87 0.70 19.44
CA ALA A 255 14.93 1.66 20.54
C ALA A 255 16.39 2.09 20.83
N GLU A 256 17.32 1.13 20.83
CA GLU A 256 18.76 1.38 21.02
C GLU A 256 19.33 2.26 19.88
N ASP A 257 19.07 1.92 18.61
CA ASP A 257 19.54 2.67 17.45
C ASP A 257 19.06 4.14 17.44
N ALA A 258 17.86 4.39 17.95
CA ALA A 258 17.25 5.71 17.96
C ALA A 258 17.43 6.47 19.28
N ASP A 259 18.04 5.87 20.29
CA ASP A 259 18.17 6.40 21.65
C ASP A 259 16.81 6.81 22.25
N ILE A 260 15.85 5.85 22.23
CA ILE A 260 14.50 5.98 22.80
C ILE A 260 14.16 4.76 23.66
N ASP A 261 13.08 4.82 24.41
CA ASP A 261 12.56 3.68 25.13
C ASP A 261 11.76 2.72 24.23
N ILE A 262 11.57 1.49 24.69
CA ILE A 262 10.88 0.42 23.95
C ILE A 262 9.41 0.76 23.70
N GLN A 263 8.74 1.46 24.61
CA GLN A 263 7.32 1.82 24.46
C GLN A 263 7.17 2.85 23.34
N THR A 264 8.07 3.82 23.28
CA THR A 264 8.17 4.81 22.19
C THR A 264 8.45 4.10 20.86
N SER A 265 9.34 3.11 20.82
CA SER A 265 9.60 2.30 19.62
C SER A 265 8.34 1.60 19.12
N LYS A 266 7.57 0.96 20.02
CA LYS A 266 6.28 0.33 19.67
C LYS A 266 5.25 1.35 19.19
N ALA A 267 5.14 2.48 19.88
CA ALA A 267 4.21 3.54 19.50
C ALA A 267 4.53 4.10 18.10
N TRP A 268 5.80 4.33 17.78
CA TRP A 268 6.21 4.85 16.48
C TRP A 268 6.02 3.82 15.34
N ILE A 269 6.22 2.52 15.58
CA ILE A 269 5.84 1.47 14.60
C ILE A 269 4.35 1.53 14.31
N ASN A 270 3.50 1.58 15.33
CA ASN A 270 2.04 1.66 15.14
C ASN A 270 1.64 2.94 14.38
N ILE A 271 2.32 4.05 14.62
CA ILE A 271 2.07 5.30 13.89
C ILE A 271 2.49 5.15 12.42
N LEU A 272 3.67 4.61 12.11
CA LEU A 272 4.13 4.38 10.74
C LEU A 272 3.17 3.46 9.97
N GLU A 273 2.65 2.40 10.61
CA GLU A 273 1.64 1.51 10.05
C GLU A 273 0.33 2.25 9.81
N THR A 274 -0.15 3.02 10.79
CA THR A 274 -1.36 3.83 10.67
C THR A 274 -1.28 4.87 9.54
N LEU A 275 -0.10 5.47 9.34
CA LEU A 275 0.14 6.43 8.25
C LEU A 275 0.26 5.74 6.87
N GLY A 276 0.24 4.41 6.81
CA GLY A 276 0.39 3.65 5.57
C GLY A 276 1.80 3.74 4.96
N ILE A 277 2.81 4.00 5.79
CA ILE A 277 4.22 4.02 5.37
C ILE A 277 4.77 2.60 5.36
N ILE A 278 4.42 1.82 6.39
CA ILE A 278 4.77 0.42 6.54
C ILE A 278 3.52 -0.45 6.68
N PHE A 279 3.69 -1.74 6.51
CA PHE A 279 2.73 -2.76 6.94
C PHE A 279 3.47 -3.91 7.62
N LEU A 280 2.76 -4.63 8.46
CA LEU A 280 3.29 -5.74 9.25
C LEU A 280 2.77 -7.07 8.71
N LEU A 281 3.67 -7.98 8.34
CA LEU A 281 3.33 -9.33 7.96
C LEU A 281 3.42 -10.23 9.20
N HIS A 282 2.29 -10.80 9.61
CA HIS A 282 2.21 -11.66 10.78
C HIS A 282 2.55 -13.12 10.46
N PRO A 283 3.08 -13.89 11.41
CA PRO A 283 3.36 -15.29 11.18
C PRO A 283 2.07 -16.11 11.07
N TYR A 284 2.07 -17.11 10.19
CA TYR A 284 1.01 -18.10 10.09
C TYR A 284 0.96 -18.98 11.35
N SER A 285 -0.24 -19.22 11.85
CA SER A 285 -0.50 -20.19 12.91
C SER A 285 -1.93 -20.72 12.78
N ASN A 286 -2.13 -22.01 13.02
CA ASN A 286 -3.46 -22.62 13.08
C ASN A 286 -4.33 -22.04 14.21
N ASN A 287 -3.71 -21.44 15.22
CA ASN A 287 -4.40 -20.76 16.31
C ASN A 287 -4.32 -19.24 16.10
N VAL A 288 -5.47 -18.59 15.86
CA VAL A 288 -5.58 -17.15 15.61
C VAL A 288 -4.93 -16.31 16.73
N LEU A 289 -5.09 -16.70 17.98
CA LEU A 289 -4.45 -16.01 19.12
C LEU A 289 -2.92 -16.07 19.06
N LYS A 290 -2.35 -17.16 18.53
CA LYS A 290 -0.89 -17.28 18.35
C LYS A 290 -0.38 -16.42 17.19
N ARG A 291 -1.20 -16.12 16.18
CA ARG A 291 -0.85 -15.18 15.09
C ARG A 291 -0.60 -13.77 15.63
N THR A 292 -1.39 -13.33 16.59
CA THR A 292 -1.29 -11.97 17.16
C THR A 292 -0.16 -11.80 18.18
N ILE A 293 0.40 -12.87 18.73
CA ILE A 293 1.41 -12.81 19.79
C ILE A 293 2.85 -12.87 19.26
N LYS A 294 3.07 -13.47 18.07
CA LYS A 294 4.41 -13.62 17.48
C LYS A 294 4.86 -12.33 16.78
N THR A 295 6.17 -12.11 16.80
CA THR A 295 6.81 -10.96 16.18
C THR A 295 6.57 -10.94 14.67
N PRO A 296 6.05 -9.84 14.09
CA PRO A 296 5.84 -9.71 12.65
C PRO A 296 7.14 -9.35 11.91
N LYS A 297 7.14 -9.53 10.57
CA LYS A 297 8.09 -8.88 9.67
C LYS A 297 7.59 -7.48 9.29
N VAL A 298 8.51 -6.54 9.03
CA VAL A 298 8.18 -5.17 8.59
C VAL A 298 8.46 -4.96 7.12
N TYR A 299 7.52 -4.34 6.41
CA TYR A 299 7.62 -3.97 5.00
C TYR A 299 7.18 -2.52 4.79
N PHE A 300 7.76 -1.87 3.79
CA PHE A 300 7.35 -0.54 3.35
C PHE A 300 6.49 -0.63 2.10
N TYR A 301 5.46 0.21 2.02
CA TYR A 301 4.65 0.34 0.79
C TYR A 301 5.43 0.94 -0.38
N ASP A 302 6.44 1.75 -0.10
CA ASP A 302 7.29 2.40 -1.10
C ASP A 302 8.77 2.07 -0.90
N THR A 303 9.32 1.26 -1.79
CA THR A 303 10.73 0.85 -1.75
C THR A 303 11.69 2.00 -2.05
N GLY A 304 11.24 3.02 -2.78
CA GLY A 304 12.03 4.22 -3.01
C GLY A 304 12.34 4.97 -1.71
N LEU A 305 11.39 5.01 -0.77
CA LEU A 305 11.62 5.56 0.55
C LEU A 305 12.66 4.75 1.33
N VAL A 306 12.61 3.40 1.25
CA VAL A 306 13.64 2.53 1.87
C VAL A 306 15.01 2.85 1.30
N CYS A 307 15.14 2.88 -0.03
CA CYS A 307 16.41 3.20 -0.69
C CYS A 307 16.93 4.60 -0.33
N TYR A 308 16.05 5.59 -0.15
CA TYR A 308 16.41 6.92 0.28
C TYR A 308 16.95 6.93 1.71
N LEU A 309 16.22 6.33 2.66
CA LEU A 309 16.60 6.25 4.08
C LEU A 309 17.91 5.49 4.30
N THR A 310 18.12 4.42 3.55
CA THR A 310 19.34 3.57 3.62
C THR A 310 20.46 4.02 2.67
N ARG A 311 20.26 5.17 2.00
CA ARG A 311 21.28 5.86 1.18
C ARG A 311 21.81 5.06 -0.01
N TRP A 312 20.98 4.26 -0.65
CA TRP A 312 21.32 3.65 -1.94
C TRP A 312 21.29 4.73 -3.02
N SER A 313 22.46 5.11 -3.51
CA SER A 313 22.67 6.31 -4.36
C SER A 313 22.18 6.13 -5.79
N SER A 314 22.13 4.89 -6.29
CA SER A 314 21.64 4.57 -7.63
C SER A 314 20.99 3.18 -7.68
N PRO A 315 20.24 2.86 -8.73
CA PRO A 315 19.67 1.53 -8.94
C PRO A 315 20.72 0.42 -8.96
N GLU A 316 21.86 0.65 -9.60
CA GLU A 316 22.96 -0.33 -9.73
C GLU A 316 23.59 -0.62 -8.35
N VAL A 317 23.75 0.42 -7.53
CA VAL A 317 24.25 0.27 -6.15
C VAL A 317 23.24 -0.48 -5.28
N ALA A 318 21.94 -0.24 -5.45
CA ALA A 318 20.89 -0.98 -4.74
C ALA A 318 20.83 -2.45 -5.21
N GLU A 319 21.02 -2.72 -6.51
CA GLU A 319 21.04 -4.06 -7.07
C GLU A 319 22.22 -4.89 -6.56
N SER A 320 23.41 -4.32 -6.53
CA SER A 320 24.64 -5.02 -6.10
C SER A 320 24.86 -5.01 -4.58
N GLY A 321 24.11 -4.19 -3.86
CA GLY A 321 24.29 -3.96 -2.42
C GLY A 321 23.81 -5.13 -1.55
N ALA A 322 24.27 -5.12 -0.29
CA ALA A 322 23.96 -6.16 0.70
C ALA A 322 22.46 -6.31 0.99
N MET A 323 21.66 -5.25 0.79
CA MET A 323 20.21 -5.26 0.99
C MET A 323 19.42 -5.66 -0.27
N SER A 324 20.07 -5.98 -1.39
CA SER A 324 19.37 -6.19 -2.66
C SER A 324 18.28 -7.26 -2.61
N GLY A 325 18.49 -8.35 -1.86
CA GLY A 325 17.48 -9.39 -1.64
C GLY A 325 16.30 -8.88 -0.80
N ALA A 326 16.57 -8.17 0.31
CA ALA A 326 15.54 -7.60 1.17
C ALA A 326 14.73 -6.50 0.45
N LEU A 327 15.37 -5.68 -0.37
CA LEU A 327 14.71 -4.68 -1.20
C LEU A 327 13.77 -5.34 -2.23
N LEU A 328 14.22 -6.42 -2.88
CA LEU A 328 13.40 -7.17 -3.83
C LEU A 328 12.21 -7.85 -3.15
N GLU A 329 12.43 -8.46 -1.97
CA GLU A 329 11.37 -9.04 -1.16
C GLU A 329 10.35 -7.97 -0.74
N ASN A 330 10.82 -6.82 -0.24
CA ASN A 330 9.95 -5.71 0.14
C ASN A 330 9.13 -5.18 -1.05
N PHE A 331 9.76 -5.02 -2.22
CA PHE A 331 9.09 -4.61 -3.44
C PHE A 331 7.97 -5.60 -3.82
N THR A 332 8.30 -6.89 -3.89
CA THR A 332 7.36 -7.95 -4.23
C THR A 332 6.18 -8.00 -3.28
N MET A 333 6.45 -7.94 -1.96
CA MET A 333 5.41 -7.91 -0.94
C MET A 333 4.51 -6.68 -1.03
N SER A 334 5.10 -5.52 -1.32
CA SER A 334 4.35 -4.28 -1.54
C SER A 334 3.43 -4.40 -2.76
N GLU A 335 3.90 -4.95 -3.87
CA GLU A 335 3.07 -5.12 -5.07
C GLU A 335 1.94 -6.14 -4.86
N ILE A 336 2.20 -7.26 -4.18
CA ILE A 336 1.14 -8.21 -3.78
C ILE A 336 0.10 -7.49 -2.92
N MET A 337 0.51 -6.78 -1.87
CA MET A 337 -0.41 -6.04 -0.99
C MET A 337 -1.26 -5.02 -1.78
N LYS A 338 -0.64 -4.23 -2.64
CA LYS A 338 -1.31 -3.23 -3.48
C LYS A 338 -2.31 -3.87 -4.45
N SER A 339 -2.01 -5.06 -5.00
CA SER A 339 -2.91 -5.74 -5.93
C SER A 339 -4.28 -6.04 -5.30
N TYR A 340 -4.30 -6.41 -4.02
CA TYR A 340 -5.54 -6.62 -3.25
C TYR A 340 -6.20 -5.31 -2.85
N GLN A 341 -5.45 -4.37 -2.28
CA GLN A 341 -5.99 -3.08 -1.84
C GLN A 341 -6.61 -2.29 -3.00
N ASN A 342 -5.98 -2.28 -4.16
CA ASN A 342 -6.51 -1.64 -5.37
C ASN A 342 -7.82 -2.28 -5.86
N ALA A 343 -8.03 -3.57 -5.60
CA ALA A 343 -9.30 -4.26 -5.84
C ALA A 343 -10.33 -4.04 -4.72
N GLY A 344 -9.99 -3.31 -3.66
CA GLY A 344 -10.83 -3.13 -2.48
C GLY A 344 -10.98 -4.40 -1.63
N LEU A 345 -9.97 -5.26 -1.66
CA LEU A 345 -9.91 -6.52 -0.92
C LEU A 345 -8.84 -6.45 0.15
N GLU A 346 -9.04 -7.22 1.22
CA GLU A 346 -8.03 -7.43 2.25
C GLU A 346 -7.32 -8.78 1.97
N PRO A 347 -5.97 -8.78 1.80
CA PRO A 347 -5.24 -10.02 1.59
C PRO A 347 -4.98 -10.74 2.90
N TYR A 348 -5.19 -12.05 2.94
CA TYR A 348 -4.80 -12.91 4.05
C TYR A 348 -3.38 -13.42 3.81
N LEU A 349 -2.39 -12.59 4.14
CA LEU A 349 -0.97 -12.85 3.96
C LEU A 349 -0.29 -13.10 5.28
N TYR A 350 0.57 -14.10 5.32
CA TYR A 350 1.36 -14.50 6.48
C TYR A 350 2.75 -14.91 6.03
N PHE A 351 3.71 -15.01 6.96
CA PHE A 351 4.94 -15.78 6.78
C PHE A 351 4.94 -17.00 7.69
N TYR A 352 5.80 -17.98 7.40
CA TYR A 352 6.02 -19.10 8.31
C TYR A 352 7.45 -19.11 8.80
N ARG A 353 7.65 -19.34 10.09
CA ARG A 353 8.95 -19.62 10.66
C ARG A 353 8.80 -20.51 11.89
N ASP A 354 9.55 -21.61 11.93
CA ASP A 354 9.58 -22.52 13.07
C ASP A 354 10.84 -22.34 13.95
N ARG A 355 10.96 -23.20 14.97
CA ARG A 355 12.10 -23.17 15.89
C ARG A 355 13.39 -23.66 15.24
N ASP A 356 13.30 -24.47 14.20
CA ASP A 356 14.41 -24.99 13.41
C ASP A 356 14.85 -24.02 12.29
N ALA A 357 14.35 -22.78 12.34
CA ALA A 357 14.61 -21.72 11.38
C ALA A 357 14.16 -22.05 9.93
N LYS A 358 13.25 -23.03 9.76
CA LYS A 358 12.56 -23.22 8.47
C LYS A 358 11.63 -22.05 8.25
N GLU A 359 11.77 -21.40 7.11
CA GLU A 359 11.01 -20.20 6.77
C GLU A 359 10.36 -20.33 5.40
N ILE A 360 9.14 -19.80 5.27
CA ILE A 360 8.45 -19.54 4.01
C ILE A 360 8.19 -18.04 4.03
N ASP A 361 8.66 -17.35 3.00
CA ASP A 361 8.60 -15.88 2.94
C ASP A 361 7.16 -15.38 3.01
N VAL A 362 6.24 -16.04 2.27
CA VAL A 362 4.82 -15.67 2.25
C VAL A 362 3.93 -16.91 2.19
N ILE A 363 2.83 -16.89 2.93
CA ILE A 363 1.70 -17.79 2.78
C ILE A 363 0.49 -16.94 2.41
N LEU A 364 -0.06 -17.15 1.23
CA LEU A 364 -1.32 -16.57 0.80
C LEU A 364 -2.45 -17.54 1.15
N GLU A 365 -3.37 -17.12 2.03
CA GLU A 365 -4.56 -17.88 2.39
C GLU A 365 -5.74 -17.40 1.54
N GLY A 366 -6.37 -18.30 0.81
CA GLY A 366 -7.54 -18.02 -0.02
C GLY A 366 -8.25 -19.30 -0.46
N ASP A 367 -9.55 -19.23 -0.64
CA ASP A 367 -10.41 -20.33 -1.11
C ASP A 367 -10.20 -21.66 -0.34
N GLY A 368 -9.97 -21.56 0.99
CA GLY A 368 -9.73 -22.72 1.86
C GLY A 368 -8.38 -23.41 1.62
N ARG A 369 -7.44 -22.74 0.97
CA ARG A 369 -6.10 -23.25 0.66
C ARG A 369 -5.02 -22.30 1.15
N LEU A 370 -3.82 -22.84 1.34
CA LEU A 370 -2.60 -22.11 1.67
C LEU A 370 -1.61 -22.23 0.52
N CYS A 371 -1.34 -21.14 -0.15
CA CYS A 371 -0.37 -21.06 -1.24
C CYS A 371 0.96 -20.54 -0.71
N PRO A 372 2.01 -21.38 -0.57
CA PRO A 372 3.32 -20.95 -0.12
C PRO A 372 4.10 -20.27 -1.25
N LEU A 373 4.73 -19.15 -0.93
CA LEU A 373 5.51 -18.36 -1.87
C LEU A 373 6.90 -18.11 -1.31
N GLU A 374 7.91 -18.23 -2.17
CA GLU A 374 9.31 -17.93 -1.86
C GLU A 374 9.77 -16.80 -2.78
N ILE A 375 10.47 -15.81 -2.24
CA ILE A 375 10.94 -14.65 -3.01
C ILE A 375 12.46 -14.71 -3.10
N LYS A 376 13.00 -14.80 -4.31
CA LYS A 376 14.47 -14.93 -4.49
C LYS A 376 15.01 -14.10 -5.65
N LYS A 377 16.11 -13.43 -5.40
CA LYS A 377 16.89 -12.72 -6.44
C LYS A 377 17.70 -13.71 -7.27
N THR A 378 17.02 -14.50 -8.10
CA THR A 378 17.62 -15.45 -9.03
C THR A 378 16.79 -15.51 -10.31
N ALA A 379 17.45 -15.69 -11.46
CA ALA A 379 16.77 -15.94 -12.73
C ALA A 379 16.48 -17.43 -12.96
N THR A 380 17.17 -18.32 -12.24
CA THR A 380 17.08 -19.77 -12.41
C THR A 380 16.84 -20.46 -11.06
N PRO A 381 15.60 -20.41 -10.54
CA PRO A 381 15.28 -21.06 -9.28
C PRO A 381 15.33 -22.59 -9.40
N ASP A 382 15.69 -23.26 -8.32
CA ASP A 382 15.71 -24.72 -8.26
C ASP A 382 14.74 -25.28 -7.21
N LYS A 383 14.42 -26.58 -7.29
CA LYS A 383 13.46 -27.28 -6.42
C LYS A 383 13.84 -27.28 -4.94
N ARG A 384 15.07 -26.94 -4.56
CA ARG A 384 15.49 -26.85 -3.15
C ARG A 384 14.76 -25.71 -2.44
N LEU A 385 14.39 -24.64 -3.16
CA LEU A 385 13.69 -23.48 -2.62
C LEU A 385 12.29 -23.83 -2.09
N THR A 386 11.62 -24.80 -2.72
CA THR A 386 10.24 -25.19 -2.34
C THR A 386 10.18 -26.37 -1.35
N ARG A 387 11.32 -26.96 -0.97
CA ARG A 387 11.34 -28.11 -0.03
C ARG A 387 10.68 -27.81 1.31
N VAL A 388 10.75 -26.58 1.78
CA VAL A 388 10.15 -26.16 3.03
C VAL A 388 8.62 -26.13 2.97
N PHE A 389 8.01 -26.05 1.79
CA PHE A 389 6.58 -25.91 1.61
C PHE A 389 5.75 -27.05 2.18
N HIS A 390 6.35 -28.26 2.31
CA HIS A 390 5.68 -29.41 2.92
C HIS A 390 5.29 -29.20 4.40
N VAL A 391 5.85 -28.20 5.09
CA VAL A 391 5.45 -27.91 6.49
C VAL A 391 3.98 -27.48 6.57
N ILE A 392 3.43 -26.94 5.49
CA ILE A 392 2.02 -26.53 5.38
C ILE A 392 1.08 -27.73 5.34
N ASP A 393 1.53 -28.92 4.90
CA ASP A 393 0.72 -30.15 4.82
C ASP A 393 0.21 -30.59 6.20
N LYS A 394 0.80 -30.06 7.27
CA LYS A 394 0.35 -30.25 8.65
C LYS A 394 -0.78 -29.30 9.07
N SER A 395 -1.15 -28.35 8.21
CA SER A 395 -2.26 -27.43 8.45
C SER A 395 -3.61 -28.12 8.24
N PRO A 396 -4.69 -27.70 8.93
CA PRO A 396 -6.03 -28.16 8.62
C PRO A 396 -6.52 -27.69 7.22
N LEU A 397 -5.95 -26.60 6.67
CA LEU A 397 -6.23 -26.16 5.32
C LEU A 397 -5.32 -26.89 4.33
N ARG A 398 -5.86 -27.18 3.16
CA ARG A 398 -5.11 -27.84 2.07
C ARG A 398 -4.02 -26.91 1.52
N ARG A 399 -2.88 -27.49 1.17
CA ARG A 399 -1.88 -26.75 0.39
C ARG A 399 -2.42 -26.47 -1.01
N GLY A 400 -2.32 -25.22 -1.44
CA GLY A 400 -2.54 -24.78 -2.81
C GLY A 400 -1.26 -24.83 -3.63
N THR A 401 -1.31 -24.28 -4.84
CA THR A 401 -0.14 -24.12 -5.71
C THR A 401 0.91 -23.25 -5.04
N GLY A 402 2.15 -23.74 -4.97
CA GLY A 402 3.28 -22.96 -4.50
C GLY A 402 3.92 -22.16 -5.63
N ALA A 403 4.70 -21.11 -5.30
CA ALA A 403 5.45 -20.38 -6.31
C ALA A 403 6.79 -19.86 -5.79
N VAL A 404 7.78 -19.82 -6.69
CA VAL A 404 9.00 -19.03 -6.50
C VAL A 404 8.87 -17.75 -7.32
N LEU A 405 8.75 -16.61 -6.61
CA LEU A 405 8.72 -15.27 -7.20
C LEU A 405 10.16 -14.81 -7.41
N CYS A 406 10.57 -14.64 -8.65
CA CYS A 406 11.99 -14.46 -8.95
C CYS A 406 12.23 -13.59 -10.20
N MET A 407 13.49 -13.50 -10.62
CA MET A 407 13.94 -12.70 -11.76
C MET A 407 13.95 -13.50 -13.08
N ALA A 408 13.11 -14.53 -13.19
CA ALA A 408 12.98 -15.29 -14.44
C ALA A 408 12.39 -14.44 -15.57
N ASP A 409 12.74 -14.77 -16.80
CA ASP A 409 12.28 -14.03 -17.99
C ASP A 409 10.84 -14.38 -18.38
N HIS A 410 10.35 -15.56 -17.98
CA HIS A 410 9.02 -16.05 -18.33
C HIS A 410 8.43 -16.94 -17.22
N PHE A 411 7.12 -17.03 -17.19
CA PHE A 411 6.36 -17.94 -16.35
C PHE A 411 6.56 -19.39 -16.79
N SER A 412 6.76 -20.29 -15.83
CA SER A 412 6.90 -21.72 -16.09
C SER A 412 6.59 -22.57 -14.84
N ALA A 413 6.50 -23.89 -15.02
CA ALA A 413 6.40 -24.82 -13.91
C ALA A 413 7.80 -25.16 -13.36
N LEU A 414 7.94 -25.12 -12.04
CA LEU A 414 9.14 -25.66 -11.35
C LEU A 414 9.01 -27.19 -11.17
N ASP A 415 7.81 -27.64 -10.81
CA ASP A 415 7.40 -29.04 -10.71
C ASP A 415 5.85 -29.16 -10.79
N SER A 416 5.28 -30.30 -10.42
CA SER A 416 3.82 -30.54 -10.49
C SER A 416 2.99 -29.71 -9.50
N GLU A 417 3.60 -29.10 -8.47
CA GLU A 417 2.91 -28.39 -7.40
C GLU A 417 3.36 -26.93 -7.27
N ASN A 418 4.49 -26.57 -7.93
CA ASN A 418 5.10 -25.27 -7.75
C ASN A 418 5.43 -24.60 -9.08
N LEU A 419 5.30 -23.28 -9.10
CA LEU A 419 5.49 -22.42 -10.26
C LEU A 419 6.75 -21.57 -10.13
N ILE A 420 7.31 -21.16 -11.27
CA ILE A 420 8.28 -20.07 -11.39
C ILE A 420 7.53 -18.86 -11.90
N VAL A 421 7.47 -17.81 -11.11
CA VAL A 421 6.72 -16.60 -11.46
C VAL A 421 7.67 -15.40 -11.49
N PRO A 422 7.84 -14.76 -12.65
CA PRO A 422 8.56 -13.50 -12.74
C PRO A 422 7.94 -12.41 -11.89
N ILE A 423 8.73 -11.71 -11.07
CA ILE A 423 8.24 -10.64 -10.18
C ILE A 423 7.56 -9.50 -10.96
N TRP A 424 7.98 -9.24 -12.20
CA TRP A 424 7.38 -8.20 -13.03
C TRP A 424 5.94 -8.49 -13.49
N MET A 425 5.43 -9.69 -13.26
CA MET A 425 4.03 -10.08 -13.56
C MET A 425 3.02 -9.74 -12.46
N ILE A 426 3.48 -9.35 -11.26
CA ILE A 426 2.65 -9.09 -10.08
C ILE A 426 1.89 -7.77 -10.20
#